data_16a4d59f18aaf145b760c9349da55dae
#
_entry.id   16a4d59f18aaf145b760c9349da55dae
#
_cell.length_a   1.000
_cell.length_b   1.000
_cell.length_c   1.000
_cell.angle_alpha   90.00
_cell.angle_beta   90.00
_cell.angle_gamma   90.00
#
_symmetry.space_group_name_H-M   'P 1'
#
loop_
_entity.id
_entity.type
_entity.pdbx_description
1 polymer ?
#
loop_
_entity_poly.entity_id
_entity_poly.type
_entity_poly.pdbx_seq_one_letter_code
_entity_poly.pdbx_strand_id
1 'polypeptide(L)'
;AGPSPDRYLWGNAAFALAACITAAFAKYGWTAAIRGYEGGGAVENLNVYKYRQTNGETVALCPTEVSITDRREKELSDLGFIALIYRKNSDKAAFFSGQTVHKPPVYTSDTANANARISARLPYLLNASRFAHYVKANMRDKVGSFMTADNVSKYLNNWISQYVLLSDDAGDDIKARYPLREARVDVSEDPGNPGAYKCVIFLRPHFQLEELTASIRLVAELPPPAV
;
A
#
# COMPACT_ATOMS: atom_id res chain seq x y z
N ALA A 1 35.74 0.46 4.70
CA ALA A 1 34.90 -0.73 4.52
C ALA A 1 35.81 -1.91 4.15
N GLY A 2 35.46 -3.12 4.52
CA GLY A 2 36.21 -4.35 4.28
C GLY A 2 35.23 -5.54 4.18
N PRO A 3 35.74 -6.77 4.01
CA PRO A 3 34.89 -7.94 3.86
C PRO A 3 34.15 -8.35 5.13
N SER A 4 34.53 -7.83 6.29
CA SER A 4 33.93 -8.21 7.57
C SER A 4 32.66 -7.41 7.84
N PRO A 5 31.52 -8.07 8.17
CA PRO A 5 30.27 -7.40 8.56
C PRO A 5 30.43 -6.44 9.75
N ASP A 6 31.33 -6.75 10.66
CA ASP A 6 31.60 -5.93 11.88
C ASP A 6 32.13 -4.52 11.58
N ARG A 7 32.55 -4.27 10.33
CA ARG A 7 33.05 -2.96 9.89
C ARG A 7 31.99 -2.06 9.29
N TYR A 8 30.73 -2.49 9.26
CA TYR A 8 29.62 -1.73 8.73
C TYR A 8 28.74 -1.19 9.85
N LEU A 9 28.26 0.02 9.65
CA LEU A 9 27.17 0.56 10.45
C LEU A 9 25.84 0.10 9.84
N TRP A 10 25.20 -0.83 10.51
CA TRP A 10 23.93 -1.36 10.09
C TRP A 10 22.78 -0.47 10.54
N GLY A 11 21.88 -0.16 9.62
CA GLY A 11 20.64 0.57 9.88
C GLY A 11 19.42 -0.33 9.79
N ASN A 12 18.32 0.11 10.40
CA ASN A 12 17.06 -0.63 10.28
C ASN A 12 16.45 -0.41 8.89
N ALA A 13 16.12 -1.50 8.19
CA ALA A 13 15.50 -1.46 6.86
C ALA A 13 14.14 -0.73 6.84
N ALA A 14 13.47 -0.57 7.98
CA ALA A 14 12.23 0.20 8.09
C ALA A 14 12.40 1.66 7.65
N PHE A 15 13.57 2.27 7.85
CA PHE A 15 13.83 3.63 7.35
C PHE A 15 13.87 3.69 5.83
N ALA A 16 14.42 2.66 5.18
CA ALA A 16 14.40 2.56 3.72
C ALA A 16 12.97 2.36 3.19
N LEU A 17 12.16 1.53 3.86
CA LEU A 17 10.73 1.38 3.51
C LEU A 17 9.97 2.70 3.68
N ALA A 18 10.21 3.43 4.76
CA ALA A 18 9.61 4.75 4.98
C ALA A 18 9.98 5.74 3.87
N ALA A 19 11.24 5.70 3.40
CA ALA A 19 11.67 6.51 2.25
C ALA A 19 10.94 6.12 0.96
N CYS A 20 10.75 4.81 0.68
CA CYS A 20 9.95 4.34 -0.46
C CYS A 20 8.50 4.83 -0.37
N ILE A 21 7.86 4.75 0.81
CA ILE A 21 6.48 5.21 1.02
C ILE A 21 6.36 6.73 0.78
N THR A 22 7.27 7.51 1.34
CA THR A 22 7.25 8.98 1.18
C THR A 22 7.58 9.42 -0.24
N ALA A 23 8.49 8.72 -0.94
CA ALA A 23 8.81 8.95 -2.33
C ALA A 23 7.61 8.64 -3.26
N ALA A 24 6.91 7.52 -3.02
CA ALA A 24 5.70 7.18 -3.75
C ALA A 24 4.62 8.27 -3.57
N PHE A 25 4.45 8.75 -2.33
CA PHE A 25 3.52 9.84 -2.05
C PHE A 25 3.91 11.15 -2.75
N ALA A 26 5.18 11.53 -2.72
CA ALA A 26 5.67 12.73 -3.37
C ALA A 26 5.48 12.68 -4.89
N LYS A 27 5.65 11.49 -5.51
CA LYS A 27 5.54 11.32 -6.97
C LYS A 27 4.09 11.19 -7.45
N TYR A 28 3.26 10.47 -6.72
CA TYR A 28 1.93 10.07 -7.18
C TYR A 28 0.77 10.66 -6.37
N GLY A 29 1.04 11.22 -5.18
CA GLY A 29 0.02 11.64 -4.22
C GLY A 29 -0.62 10.48 -3.43
N TRP A 30 -0.21 9.25 -3.73
CA TRP A 30 -0.69 8.00 -3.12
C TRP A 30 0.47 7.08 -2.77
N THR A 31 0.22 6.13 -1.88
CA THR A 31 1.22 5.19 -1.36
C THR A 31 0.99 3.75 -1.87
N ALA A 32 0.43 3.61 -3.08
CA ALA A 32 0.18 2.31 -3.69
C ALA A 32 1.47 1.66 -4.20
N ALA A 33 2.36 2.46 -4.81
CA ALA A 33 3.57 2.01 -5.49
C ALA A 33 4.75 2.00 -4.53
N ILE A 34 4.88 0.96 -3.70
CA ILE A 34 5.94 0.82 -2.67
C ILE A 34 6.61 -0.55 -2.69
N ARG A 35 6.42 -1.35 -3.75
CA ARG A 35 6.88 -2.75 -3.84
C ARG A 35 7.57 -3.04 -5.16
N GLY A 36 8.51 -3.96 -5.13
CA GLY A 36 9.24 -4.39 -6.33
C GLY A 36 10.25 -3.36 -6.84
N TYR A 37 11.09 -3.77 -7.78
CA TYR A 37 12.11 -2.88 -8.36
C TYR A 37 11.49 -1.75 -9.18
N GLU A 38 10.47 -2.02 -9.96
CA GLU A 38 9.82 -1.06 -10.85
C GLU A 38 8.63 -0.34 -10.19
N GLY A 39 8.05 -0.98 -9.16
CA GLY A 39 6.86 -0.50 -8.46
C GLY A 39 7.14 0.35 -7.22
N GLY A 40 8.34 0.95 -7.09
CA GLY A 40 8.65 1.91 -6.01
C GLY A 40 9.21 1.32 -4.73
N GLY A 41 9.44 0.00 -4.66
CA GLY A 41 10.08 -0.65 -3.51
C GLY A 41 11.59 -0.79 -3.63
N ALA A 42 12.22 -0.17 -4.63
CA ALA A 42 13.66 -0.26 -4.86
C ALA A 42 14.45 0.65 -3.90
N VAL A 43 15.53 0.11 -3.37
CA VAL A 43 16.55 0.83 -2.60
C VAL A 43 17.86 0.73 -3.38
N GLU A 44 18.36 1.85 -3.84
CA GLU A 44 19.54 1.93 -4.71
C GLU A 44 20.71 2.60 -3.99
N ASN A 45 21.87 2.50 -4.60
CA ASN A 45 23.13 3.12 -4.11
C ASN A 45 23.53 2.64 -2.71
N LEU A 46 23.28 1.37 -2.40
CA LEU A 46 23.73 0.75 -1.17
C LEU A 46 25.25 0.58 -1.18
N ASN A 47 25.87 0.77 -0.01
CA ASN A 47 27.31 0.54 0.12
C ASN A 47 27.63 -0.94 -0.02
N VAL A 48 28.34 -1.31 -1.08
CA VAL A 48 28.76 -2.69 -1.35
C VAL A 48 30.27 -2.78 -1.40
N TYR A 49 30.82 -3.77 -0.70
CA TYR A 49 32.22 -4.13 -0.85
C TYR A 49 32.37 -5.07 -2.06
N LYS A 50 33.22 -4.68 -3.02
CA LYS A 50 33.53 -5.51 -4.18
C LYS A 50 34.90 -6.16 -3.98
N TYR A 51 35.00 -7.44 -4.25
CA TYR A 51 36.26 -8.19 -4.21
C TYR A 51 36.40 -9.06 -5.43
N ARG A 52 37.64 -9.36 -5.77
CA ARG A 52 37.97 -10.22 -6.90
C ARG A 52 38.17 -11.65 -6.41
N GLN A 53 37.44 -12.58 -6.99
CA GLN A 53 37.60 -14.01 -6.72
C GLN A 53 38.82 -14.59 -7.42
N THR A 54 39.24 -15.78 -7.05
CA THR A 54 40.36 -16.50 -7.64
C THR A 54 40.19 -16.82 -9.13
N ASN A 55 38.92 -16.93 -9.58
CA ASN A 55 38.56 -17.09 -10.99
C ASN A 55 38.62 -15.77 -11.79
N GLY A 56 39.02 -14.65 -11.19
CA GLY A 56 39.13 -13.34 -11.82
C GLY A 56 37.83 -12.51 -11.85
N GLU A 57 36.72 -13.05 -11.46
CA GLU A 57 35.45 -12.35 -11.42
C GLU A 57 35.37 -11.36 -10.24
N THR A 58 34.77 -10.20 -10.48
CA THR A 58 34.46 -9.23 -9.41
C THR A 58 33.07 -9.49 -8.87
N VAL A 59 33.00 -9.82 -7.60
CA VAL A 59 31.74 -10.10 -6.89
C VAL A 59 31.47 -9.00 -5.87
N ALA A 60 30.19 -8.61 -5.77
CA ALA A 60 29.72 -7.68 -4.76
C ALA A 60 29.22 -8.46 -3.53
N LEU A 61 29.67 -8.05 -2.35
CA LEU A 61 29.16 -8.56 -1.09
C LEU A 61 27.70 -8.11 -0.91
N CYS A 62 26.91 -8.92 -0.22
CA CYS A 62 25.53 -8.58 0.10
C CYS A 62 25.45 -7.25 0.90
N PRO A 63 24.68 -6.25 0.46
CA PRO A 63 24.56 -4.97 1.16
C PRO A 63 23.62 -5.03 2.36
N THR A 64 22.97 -6.14 2.60
CA THR A 64 22.14 -6.37 3.79
C THR A 64 22.88 -7.30 4.77
N GLU A 65 22.63 -7.15 6.06
CA GLU A 65 23.28 -7.94 7.13
C GLU A 65 23.07 -9.45 6.90
N VAL A 66 21.87 -9.82 6.45
CA VAL A 66 21.50 -11.21 6.13
C VAL A 66 21.04 -11.29 4.69
N SER A 67 21.55 -12.27 3.97
CA SER A 67 21.07 -12.61 2.63
C SER A 67 19.79 -13.41 2.72
N ILE A 68 18.68 -12.80 2.28
CA ILE A 68 17.36 -13.43 2.26
C ILE A 68 17.07 -13.90 0.84
N THR A 69 16.77 -15.19 0.69
CA THR A 69 16.36 -15.79 -0.58
C THR A 69 14.86 -15.62 -0.79
N ASP A 70 14.38 -15.73 -2.04
CA ASP A 70 12.95 -15.61 -2.38
C ASP A 70 12.05 -16.56 -1.57
N ARG A 71 12.53 -17.79 -1.32
CA ARG A 71 11.82 -18.74 -0.49
C ARG A 71 11.67 -18.25 0.96
N ARG A 72 12.75 -17.72 1.55
CA ARG A 72 12.72 -17.18 2.91
C ARG A 72 11.90 -15.89 3.00
N GLU A 73 11.95 -15.08 1.95
CA GLU A 73 11.09 -13.90 1.86
C GLU A 73 9.62 -14.28 1.93
N LYS A 74 9.21 -15.30 1.17
CA LYS A 74 7.84 -15.79 1.21
C LYS A 74 7.45 -16.30 2.61
N GLU A 75 8.32 -17.07 3.26
CA GLU A 75 8.09 -17.57 4.62
C GLU A 75 7.93 -16.39 5.62
N LEU A 76 8.77 -15.36 5.52
CA LEU A 76 8.67 -14.15 6.34
C LEU A 76 7.40 -13.34 6.04
N SER A 77 7.06 -13.21 4.77
CA SER A 77 5.84 -12.54 4.32
C SER A 77 4.58 -13.22 4.86
N ASP A 78 4.53 -14.55 4.85
CA ASP A 78 3.41 -15.31 5.40
C ASP A 78 3.26 -15.11 6.93
N LEU A 79 4.35 -14.76 7.61
CA LEU A 79 4.37 -14.41 9.04
C LEU A 79 4.08 -12.92 9.30
N GLY A 80 3.90 -12.10 8.27
CA GLY A 80 3.58 -10.68 8.39
C GLY A 80 4.78 -9.74 8.40
N PHE A 81 5.97 -10.20 8.00
CA PHE A 81 7.17 -9.38 7.89
C PHE A 81 7.36 -8.86 6.45
N ILE A 82 8.02 -7.72 6.33
CA ILE A 82 8.47 -7.15 5.05
C ILE A 82 9.98 -7.19 5.04
N ALA A 83 10.55 -8.03 4.17
CA ALA A 83 11.99 -8.22 4.06
C ALA A 83 12.59 -7.34 2.95
N LEU A 84 13.77 -6.79 3.22
CA LEU A 84 14.60 -6.14 2.20
C LEU A 84 15.50 -7.18 1.55
N ILE A 85 15.30 -7.44 0.26
CA ILE A 85 16.03 -8.43 -0.51
C ILE A 85 16.99 -7.74 -1.45
N TYR A 86 18.26 -8.13 -1.40
CA TYR A 86 19.26 -7.58 -2.30
C TYR A 86 19.26 -8.25 -3.69
N ARG A 87 19.63 -7.50 -4.71
CA ARG A 87 19.87 -8.04 -6.04
C ARG A 87 21.33 -8.51 -6.13
N LYS A 88 21.52 -9.79 -6.47
CA LYS A 88 22.85 -10.40 -6.57
C LYS A 88 23.79 -9.57 -7.45
N ASN A 89 25.02 -9.39 -6.99
CA ASN A 89 26.08 -8.64 -7.67
C ASN A 89 25.74 -7.17 -8.00
N SER A 90 24.87 -6.55 -7.22
CA SER A 90 24.50 -5.14 -7.39
C SER A 90 24.49 -4.39 -6.06
N ASP A 91 24.39 -3.09 -6.15
CA ASP A 91 24.18 -2.15 -5.03
C ASP A 91 22.71 -1.86 -4.78
N LYS A 92 21.83 -2.73 -5.29
CA LYS A 92 20.38 -2.56 -5.22
C LYS A 92 19.72 -3.63 -4.36
N ALA A 93 18.71 -3.22 -3.65
CA ALA A 93 17.80 -4.09 -2.93
C ALA A 93 16.34 -3.65 -3.17
N ALA A 94 15.37 -4.47 -2.82
CA ALA A 94 13.97 -4.12 -2.94
C ALA A 94 13.10 -4.79 -1.89
N PHE A 95 11.97 -4.17 -1.59
CA PHE A 95 10.87 -4.74 -0.84
C PHE A 95 9.87 -5.36 -1.81
N PHE A 96 9.72 -6.69 -1.79
CA PHE A 96 8.79 -7.39 -2.69
C PHE A 96 7.42 -7.60 -2.07
N SER A 97 7.35 -7.87 -0.78
CA SER A 97 6.09 -8.02 -0.05
C SER A 97 5.64 -6.71 0.58
N GLY A 98 4.38 -6.65 0.94
CA GLY A 98 3.78 -5.53 1.65
C GLY A 98 2.82 -6.05 2.71
N GLN A 99 3.21 -7.07 3.45
CA GLN A 99 2.37 -7.66 4.48
C GLN A 99 2.27 -6.77 5.72
N THR A 100 1.26 -7.05 6.53
CA THR A 100 1.12 -6.47 7.86
C THR A 100 1.02 -7.58 8.89
N VAL A 101 1.20 -7.25 10.16
CA VAL A 101 1.00 -8.20 11.26
C VAL A 101 -0.48 -8.55 11.49
N HIS A 102 -1.39 -7.93 10.73
CA HIS A 102 -2.82 -8.26 10.79
C HIS A 102 -3.05 -9.64 10.19
N LYS A 103 -3.53 -10.58 11.01
CA LYS A 103 -3.94 -11.91 10.57
C LYS A 103 -5.41 -11.85 10.13
N PRO A 104 -5.71 -11.93 8.82
CA PRO A 104 -7.10 -11.91 8.37
C PRO A 104 -7.87 -13.15 8.84
N PRO A 105 -9.19 -13.03 9.01
CA PRO A 105 -10.03 -14.18 9.34
C PRO A 105 -9.97 -15.23 8.23
N VAL A 106 -10.15 -16.48 8.62
CA VAL A 106 -10.19 -17.62 7.69
C VAL A 106 -11.64 -17.92 7.33
N TYR A 107 -11.92 -17.98 6.04
CA TYR A 107 -13.23 -18.29 5.47
C TYR A 107 -13.24 -19.68 4.86
N THR A 108 -14.42 -20.23 4.61
CA THR A 108 -14.59 -21.53 3.94
C THR A 108 -14.29 -21.48 2.43
N SER A 109 -14.29 -20.30 1.83
CA SER A 109 -14.01 -20.08 0.40
C SER A 109 -12.55 -19.60 0.22
N ASP A 110 -11.83 -20.25 -0.72
CA ASP A 110 -10.46 -19.88 -1.07
C ASP A 110 -10.38 -18.47 -1.66
N THR A 111 -11.36 -18.06 -2.44
CA THR A 111 -11.44 -16.69 -2.99
C THR A 111 -11.63 -15.64 -1.90
N ALA A 112 -12.46 -15.93 -0.88
CA ALA A 112 -12.63 -15.04 0.26
C ALA A 112 -11.35 -14.95 1.10
N ASN A 113 -10.63 -16.06 1.29
CA ASN A 113 -9.33 -16.07 1.97
C ASN A 113 -8.29 -15.26 1.21
N ALA A 114 -8.22 -15.41 -0.11
CA ALA A 114 -7.31 -14.62 -0.95
C ALA A 114 -7.62 -13.12 -0.85
N ASN A 115 -8.89 -12.74 -0.95
CA ASN A 115 -9.33 -11.34 -0.82
C ASN A 115 -8.99 -10.77 0.57
N ALA A 116 -9.20 -11.54 1.64
CA ALA A 116 -8.88 -11.12 3.00
C ALA A 116 -7.36 -10.90 3.18
N ARG A 117 -6.52 -11.77 2.62
CA ARG A 117 -5.06 -11.60 2.64
C ARG A 117 -4.60 -10.36 1.89
N ILE A 118 -5.18 -10.09 0.70
CA ILE A 118 -4.83 -8.92 -0.10
C ILE A 118 -5.25 -7.64 0.63
N SER A 119 -6.46 -7.58 1.16
CA SER A 119 -6.96 -6.40 1.89
C SER A 119 -6.20 -6.10 3.19
N ALA A 120 -5.49 -7.09 3.76
CA ALA A 120 -4.62 -6.91 4.92
C ALA A 120 -3.22 -6.34 4.58
N ARG A 121 -2.90 -6.14 3.30
CA ARG A 121 -1.58 -5.64 2.89
C ARG A 121 -1.40 -4.15 3.13
N LEU A 122 -0.18 -3.76 3.47
CA LEU A 122 0.18 -2.38 3.80
C LEU A 122 -0.22 -1.35 2.73
N PRO A 123 0.04 -1.54 1.42
CA PRO A 123 -0.36 -0.58 0.40
C PRO A 123 -1.88 -0.33 0.37
N TYR A 124 -2.66 -1.40 0.54
CA TYR A 124 -4.13 -1.30 0.56
C TYR A 124 -4.64 -0.59 1.80
N LEU A 125 -4.10 -0.94 2.97
CA LEU A 125 -4.47 -0.31 4.23
C LEU A 125 -4.13 1.19 4.23
N LEU A 126 -2.97 1.57 3.73
CA LEU A 126 -2.58 2.98 3.62
C LEU A 126 -3.50 3.76 2.70
N ASN A 127 -3.83 3.22 1.51
CA ASN A 127 -4.74 3.87 0.57
C ASN A 127 -6.16 3.94 1.12
N ALA A 128 -6.69 2.85 1.66
CA ALA A 128 -8.02 2.79 2.23
C ALA A 128 -8.18 3.78 3.39
N SER A 129 -7.21 3.81 4.30
CA SER A 129 -7.19 4.76 5.42
C SER A 129 -7.16 6.22 4.95
N ARG A 130 -6.43 6.49 3.85
CA ARG A 130 -6.35 7.83 3.29
C ARG A 130 -7.66 8.25 2.64
N PHE A 131 -8.34 7.37 1.90
CA PHE A 131 -9.69 7.65 1.39
C PHE A 131 -10.67 7.93 2.52
N ALA A 132 -10.67 7.10 3.58
CA ALA A 132 -11.51 7.32 4.75
C ALA A 132 -11.22 8.68 5.43
N HIS A 133 -9.95 9.06 5.54
CA HIS A 133 -9.55 10.34 6.07
C HIS A 133 -10.08 11.51 5.21
N TYR A 134 -9.90 11.45 3.88
CA TYR A 134 -10.38 12.49 2.99
C TYR A 134 -11.91 12.61 2.98
N VAL A 135 -12.64 11.49 3.02
CA VAL A 135 -14.10 11.52 3.14
C VAL A 135 -14.53 12.24 4.41
N LYS A 136 -13.90 11.91 5.56
CA LYS A 136 -14.17 12.60 6.83
C LYS A 136 -13.84 14.10 6.77
N ALA A 137 -12.71 14.49 6.16
CA ALA A 137 -12.32 15.88 6.00
C ALA A 137 -13.31 16.64 5.11
N ASN A 138 -13.64 16.08 3.93
CA ASN A 138 -14.60 16.67 3.01
C ASN A 138 -15.99 16.86 3.63
N MET A 139 -16.43 15.90 4.43
CA MET A 139 -17.72 16.00 5.09
C MET A 139 -17.71 16.98 6.25
N ARG A 140 -16.62 17.08 7.00
CA ARG A 140 -16.47 18.10 8.05
C ARG A 140 -16.56 19.52 7.49
N ASP A 141 -15.97 19.75 6.30
CA ASP A 141 -16.02 21.06 5.64
C ASP A 141 -17.42 21.41 5.10
N LYS A 142 -18.32 20.40 5.02
CA LYS A 142 -19.73 20.57 4.60
C LYS A 142 -20.71 20.60 5.76
N VAL A 143 -20.23 20.44 7.01
CA VAL A 143 -21.05 20.60 8.20
C VAL A 143 -21.69 21.99 8.22
N GLY A 144 -23.02 22.04 8.50
CA GLY A 144 -23.78 23.28 8.45
C GLY A 144 -24.43 23.60 7.11
N SER A 145 -24.13 22.88 6.03
CA SER A 145 -24.91 22.92 4.80
C SER A 145 -26.07 21.90 4.91
N PHE A 146 -27.30 22.32 4.57
CA PHE A 146 -28.46 21.42 4.52
C PHE A 146 -28.31 20.44 3.36
N MET A 147 -27.64 19.31 3.60
CA MET A 147 -27.43 18.26 2.60
C MET A 147 -28.28 17.03 2.97
N THR A 148 -29.06 16.54 2.02
CA THR A 148 -29.74 15.25 2.15
C THR A 148 -28.74 14.09 1.94
N ALA A 149 -29.07 12.88 2.39
CA ALA A 149 -28.25 11.68 2.16
C ALA A 149 -27.92 11.48 0.68
N ASP A 150 -28.85 11.73 -0.24
CA ASP A 150 -28.66 11.66 -1.68
C ASP A 150 -27.64 12.68 -2.20
N ASN A 151 -27.68 13.91 -1.70
CA ASN A 151 -26.73 14.93 -2.09
C ASN A 151 -25.33 14.63 -1.59
N VAL A 152 -25.19 14.10 -0.36
CA VAL A 152 -23.94 13.63 0.20
C VAL A 152 -23.39 12.48 -0.62
N SER A 153 -24.23 11.48 -0.95
CA SER A 153 -23.84 10.34 -1.77
C SER A 153 -23.35 10.78 -3.15
N LYS A 154 -24.09 11.65 -3.85
CA LYS A 154 -23.66 12.19 -5.15
C LYS A 154 -22.35 12.96 -5.07
N TYR A 155 -22.20 13.81 -4.07
CA TYR A 155 -20.97 14.58 -3.87
C TYR A 155 -19.75 13.67 -3.66
N LEU A 156 -19.86 12.69 -2.77
CA LEU A 156 -18.76 11.77 -2.47
C LEU A 156 -18.43 10.85 -3.65
N ASN A 157 -19.44 10.36 -4.39
CA ASN A 157 -19.22 9.55 -5.58
C ASN A 157 -18.54 10.37 -6.70
N ASN A 158 -18.93 11.62 -6.93
CA ASN A 158 -18.27 12.51 -7.88
C ASN A 158 -16.82 12.80 -7.48
N TRP A 159 -16.56 12.98 -6.18
CA TRP A 159 -15.21 13.20 -5.70
C TRP A 159 -14.34 11.94 -5.87
N ILE A 160 -14.81 10.75 -5.46
CA ILE A 160 -14.01 9.54 -5.49
C ILE A 160 -13.77 9.03 -6.92
N SER A 161 -14.69 9.29 -7.86
CA SER A 161 -14.55 8.91 -9.25
C SER A 161 -13.34 9.54 -9.95
N GLN A 162 -12.83 10.66 -9.43
CA GLN A 162 -11.62 11.32 -9.95
C GLN A 162 -10.35 10.47 -9.73
N TYR A 163 -10.39 9.48 -8.85
CA TYR A 163 -9.27 8.57 -8.54
C TYR A 163 -9.45 7.18 -9.13
N VAL A 164 -10.48 7.01 -9.97
CA VAL A 164 -10.80 5.73 -10.62
C VAL A 164 -10.28 5.73 -12.04
N LEU A 165 -9.55 4.68 -12.39
CA LEU A 165 -9.08 4.38 -13.73
C LEU A 165 -9.65 3.03 -14.18
N LEU A 166 -10.48 3.03 -15.20
CA LEU A 166 -11.13 1.81 -15.70
C LEU A 166 -10.24 0.98 -16.62
N SER A 167 -9.16 1.56 -17.15
CA SER A 167 -8.26 0.87 -18.08
C SER A 167 -7.29 -0.04 -17.33
N ASP A 168 -7.30 -1.32 -17.68
CA ASP A 168 -6.34 -2.29 -17.19
C ASP A 168 -4.99 -2.23 -17.92
N ASP A 169 -4.96 -1.67 -19.13
CA ASP A 169 -3.77 -1.58 -19.99
C ASP A 169 -2.91 -0.35 -19.70
N ALA A 170 -3.32 0.49 -18.76
CA ALA A 170 -2.56 1.67 -18.38
C ALA A 170 -1.23 1.28 -17.69
N GLY A 171 -0.18 2.05 -17.94
CA GLY A 171 1.12 1.84 -17.30
C GLY A 171 1.05 2.02 -15.78
N ASP A 172 2.01 1.42 -15.07
CA ASP A 172 2.04 1.41 -13.60
C ASP A 172 2.12 2.81 -12.98
N ASP A 173 2.77 3.77 -13.64
CA ASP A 173 2.81 5.18 -13.21
C ASP A 173 1.42 5.82 -13.20
N ILE A 174 0.58 5.48 -14.17
CA ILE A 174 -0.79 6.00 -14.25
C ILE A 174 -1.66 5.31 -13.19
N LYS A 175 -1.54 3.99 -13.03
CA LYS A 175 -2.24 3.23 -11.99
C LYS A 175 -1.84 3.69 -10.58
N ALA A 176 -0.59 4.12 -10.39
CA ALA A 176 -0.14 4.67 -9.12
C ALA A 176 -0.77 6.04 -8.78
N ARG A 177 -1.07 6.86 -9.79
CA ARG A 177 -1.77 8.16 -9.64
C ARG A 177 -3.27 8.01 -9.46
N TYR A 178 -3.87 7.00 -10.11
CA TYR A 178 -5.28 6.67 -10.02
C TYR A 178 -5.42 5.28 -9.37
N PRO A 179 -5.32 5.20 -8.03
CA PRO A 179 -5.09 3.93 -7.34
C PRO A 179 -6.30 2.99 -7.35
N LEU A 180 -7.45 3.45 -7.83
CA LEU A 180 -8.69 2.69 -7.81
C LEU A 180 -9.11 2.26 -9.22
N ARG A 181 -9.52 0.99 -9.34
CA ARG A 181 -10.20 0.45 -10.50
C ARG A 181 -11.70 0.73 -10.45
N GLU A 182 -12.26 0.65 -9.24
CA GLU A 182 -13.67 0.89 -8.97
C GLU A 182 -13.83 1.46 -7.57
N ALA A 183 -14.76 2.38 -7.41
CA ALA A 183 -15.14 2.91 -6.12
C ALA A 183 -16.62 3.27 -6.09
N ARG A 184 -17.26 3.07 -4.93
CA ARG A 184 -18.63 3.47 -4.67
C ARG A 184 -18.79 3.88 -3.23
N VAL A 185 -19.58 4.91 -3.03
CA VAL A 185 -19.93 5.44 -1.70
C VAL A 185 -21.44 5.35 -1.53
N ASP A 186 -21.88 4.55 -0.57
CA ASP A 186 -23.28 4.43 -0.17
C ASP A 186 -23.49 5.19 1.15
N VAL A 187 -24.45 6.11 1.19
CA VAL A 187 -24.75 6.94 2.36
C VAL A 187 -26.17 6.62 2.83
N SER A 188 -26.32 6.37 4.11
CA SER A 188 -27.62 6.16 4.77
C SER A 188 -27.71 7.04 6.01
N GLU A 189 -28.93 7.43 6.37
CA GLU A 189 -29.18 8.11 7.65
C GLU A 189 -28.97 7.13 8.81
N ASP A 190 -28.45 7.66 9.93
CA ASP A 190 -28.35 6.88 11.16
C ASP A 190 -29.69 6.94 11.90
N PRO A 191 -30.41 5.81 12.04
CA PRO A 191 -31.72 5.81 12.68
C PRO A 191 -31.73 6.28 14.14
N GLY A 192 -30.57 6.21 14.81
CA GLY A 192 -30.40 6.62 16.21
C GLY A 192 -30.04 8.07 16.42
N ASN A 193 -29.64 8.80 15.34
CA ASN A 193 -29.11 10.15 15.42
C ASN A 193 -29.60 10.99 14.23
N PRO A 194 -30.74 11.70 14.35
CA PRO A 194 -31.23 12.54 13.26
C PRO A 194 -30.17 13.57 12.80
N GLY A 195 -29.90 13.60 11.50
CA GLY A 195 -28.88 14.47 10.92
C GLY A 195 -27.45 13.89 10.88
N ALA A 196 -27.24 12.70 11.47
CA ALA A 196 -26.01 11.95 11.30
C ALA A 196 -26.15 10.95 10.14
N TYR A 197 -25.06 10.77 9.39
CA TYR A 197 -25.02 9.86 8.25
C TYR A 197 -23.98 8.77 8.45
N LYS A 198 -24.34 7.56 8.05
CA LYS A 198 -23.45 6.41 7.97
C LYS A 198 -23.00 6.24 6.52
N CYS A 199 -21.70 6.18 6.31
CA CYS A 199 -21.12 6.05 4.99
C CYS A 199 -20.41 4.69 4.86
N VAL A 200 -20.75 3.96 3.81
CA VAL A 200 -20.07 2.72 3.43
C VAL A 200 -19.34 2.95 2.12
N ILE A 201 -18.02 2.75 2.13
CA ILE A 201 -17.16 3.02 1.00
C ILE A 201 -16.65 1.68 0.47
N PHE A 202 -16.95 1.39 -0.80
CA PHE A 202 -16.37 0.28 -1.53
C PHE A 202 -15.19 0.79 -2.32
N LEU A 203 -14.04 0.14 -2.13
CA LEU A 203 -12.80 0.43 -2.85
C LEU A 203 -12.28 -0.84 -3.49
N ARG A 204 -11.99 -0.77 -4.78
CA ARG A 204 -11.30 -1.81 -5.53
C ARG A 204 -10.03 -1.21 -6.12
N PRO A 205 -8.86 -1.41 -5.50
CA PRO A 205 -7.62 -0.86 -5.99
C PRO A 205 -7.11 -1.61 -7.21
N HIS A 206 -6.21 -0.98 -7.98
CA HIS A 206 -5.39 -1.67 -8.96
C HIS A 206 -4.36 -2.56 -8.28
N PHE A 207 -4.12 -3.73 -8.85
CA PHE A 207 -3.11 -4.66 -8.35
C PHE A 207 -1.78 -4.41 -9.06
N GLN A 208 -0.76 -4.13 -8.28
CA GLN A 208 0.60 -4.29 -8.75
C GLN A 208 1.00 -5.75 -8.50
N LEU A 209 1.11 -6.53 -9.57
CA LEU A 209 1.67 -7.89 -9.60
C LEU A 209 0.82 -9.06 -9.03
N GLU A 210 -0.50 -8.94 -8.87
CA GLU A 210 -1.34 -10.06 -8.45
C GLU A 210 -2.66 -10.13 -9.23
N GLU A 211 -3.00 -11.30 -9.74
CA GLU A 211 -4.16 -11.56 -10.60
C GLU A 211 -5.52 -11.59 -9.88
N LEU A 212 -5.58 -11.32 -8.57
CA LEU A 212 -6.80 -11.47 -7.78
C LEU A 212 -7.54 -10.16 -7.58
N THR A 213 -8.85 -10.22 -7.67
CA THR A 213 -9.75 -9.10 -7.44
C THR A 213 -10.07 -8.97 -5.95
N ALA A 214 -9.52 -7.97 -5.29
CA ALA A 214 -9.93 -7.62 -3.93
C ALA A 214 -10.79 -6.36 -3.92
N SER A 215 -11.81 -6.34 -3.09
CA SER A 215 -12.58 -5.15 -2.76
C SER A 215 -12.51 -4.88 -1.25
N ILE A 216 -12.31 -3.63 -0.88
CA ILE A 216 -12.28 -3.20 0.51
C ILE A 216 -13.56 -2.44 0.79
N ARG A 217 -14.25 -2.85 1.86
CA ARG A 217 -15.41 -2.13 2.39
C ARG A 217 -14.99 -1.38 3.64
N LEU A 218 -15.09 -0.05 3.57
CA LEU A 218 -14.90 0.82 4.72
C LEU A 218 -16.25 1.32 5.23
N VAL A 219 -16.41 1.33 6.53
CA VAL A 219 -17.57 1.95 7.19
C VAL A 219 -17.04 3.13 8.01
N ALA A 220 -17.51 4.32 7.69
CA ALA A 220 -17.18 5.54 8.40
C ALA A 220 -18.45 6.21 8.93
N GLU A 221 -18.42 6.65 10.17
CA GLU A 221 -19.42 7.52 10.75
C GLU A 221 -19.05 8.96 10.41
N LEU A 222 -19.99 9.67 9.79
CA LEU A 222 -19.83 11.08 9.48
C LEU A 222 -20.33 11.91 10.67
N PRO A 223 -19.64 12.99 11.04
CA PRO A 223 -20.06 13.82 12.15
C PRO A 223 -21.46 14.42 11.88
N PRO A 224 -22.31 14.55 12.90
CA PRO A 224 -23.56 15.25 12.76
C PRO A 224 -23.31 16.74 12.43
N PRO A 225 -24.27 17.42 11.79
CA PRO A 225 -24.18 18.86 11.59
C PRO A 225 -24.05 19.55 12.95
N ALA A 226 -23.18 20.55 13.03
CA ALA A 226 -23.11 21.38 14.24
C ALA A 226 -24.43 22.10 14.43
N VAL A 227 -25.03 21.95 15.62
CA VAL A 227 -26.24 22.67 16.03
C VAL A 227 -25.91 24.11 16.37
#